data_48dcd89e63882885f1400aa54037aa32
#
_entry.id   48dcd89e63882885f1400aa54037aa32
#
_cell.length_a   1.000
_cell.length_b   1.000
_cell.length_c   1.000
_cell.angle_alpha   90.00
_cell.angle_beta   90.00
_cell.angle_gamma   90.00
#
_symmetry.space_group_name_H-M   'P 1'
#
loop_
_entity.id
_entity.type
_entity.pdbx_description
1 polymer ?
#
loop_
_entity_poly.entity_id
_entity_poly.type
_entity_poly.pdbx_seq_one_letter_code
_entity_poly.pdbx_strand_id
1 'polypeptide(L)'
;MSKEFDVVVIGAGPGGYIAAIRAAQLGKTVACIEKWKNPAGALKLGGTCLNVGCIPSKALLASSEEFENASHHLADHGISVDGVKIDLAKMLGRKDGIVEKMTSGIEFLFKKNKITWLKGHGKFTGKTDAGVQIEVSGEGDTEVVTAKSVIIATGSKARHLPGIPVDNKIVSDNEGALTFDSVPKKLAVIGAGVIGLELGSVWRRLGAEVTVLEALPAFLGAADEALAKEAAKLFKKQGLDIHLGVKIGDVKATPDGVSIAYTDKDGNAQTLDADRLIVSVGRVPNTDNLGLEAIGLKANERGFIDVDDHCRTAVPNVYAIGDVVRGPMLAHKAEDEGVLVAEVIDGQKPHIDYNCIPWVIYTYPEIAWVGKTEQQLKAEGREIKSGKFPFSINGRALGMNAPDGFVKMIADAKTDELLGVHVIAANASDLIAEAVVAMEFKAASEDIARICHPHPSMSEVMREAALAVDKRSLNS
;
A
#
# COMPACT_ATOMS: atom_id res chain seq x y z
N MET A 1 22.34 -18.36 -29.79
CA MET A 1 21.30 -19.22 -29.19
C MET A 1 20.63 -18.39 -28.10
N SER A 2 19.27 -18.35 -28.07
CA SER A 2 18.54 -17.69 -27.00
C SER A 2 18.83 -18.40 -25.68
N LYS A 3 18.97 -17.63 -24.58
CA LYS A 3 19.06 -18.18 -23.23
C LYS A 3 17.71 -18.78 -22.85
N GLU A 4 17.71 -19.97 -22.27
CA GLU A 4 16.48 -20.67 -21.85
C GLU A 4 16.39 -20.69 -20.33
N PHE A 5 15.15 -20.47 -19.81
CA PHE A 5 14.83 -20.49 -18.38
C PHE A 5 13.56 -21.29 -18.13
N ASP A 6 13.48 -21.93 -16.98
CA ASP A 6 12.21 -22.54 -16.55
C ASP A 6 11.17 -21.46 -16.24
N VAL A 7 11.59 -20.36 -15.60
CA VAL A 7 10.71 -19.24 -15.23
C VAL A 7 11.39 -17.90 -15.57
N VAL A 8 10.65 -17.03 -16.26
CA VAL A 8 11.03 -15.63 -16.43
C VAL A 8 9.98 -14.76 -15.75
N VAL A 9 10.43 -13.85 -14.86
CA VAL A 9 9.60 -12.86 -14.20
C VAL A 9 9.84 -11.50 -14.83
N ILE A 10 8.77 -10.81 -15.22
CA ILE A 10 8.85 -9.45 -15.79
C ILE A 10 8.42 -8.45 -14.73
N GLY A 11 9.38 -7.70 -14.17
CA GLY A 11 9.23 -6.77 -13.07
C GLY A 11 9.76 -7.34 -11.75
N ALA A 12 10.59 -6.58 -11.05
CA ALA A 12 11.21 -6.93 -9.77
C ALA A 12 10.64 -6.13 -8.58
N GLY A 13 9.35 -5.74 -8.64
CA GLY A 13 8.60 -5.27 -7.49
C GLY A 13 8.35 -6.39 -6.47
N PRO A 14 7.65 -6.13 -5.34
CA PRO A 14 7.43 -7.12 -4.27
C PRO A 14 6.96 -8.48 -4.78
N GLY A 15 5.91 -8.55 -5.57
CA GLY A 15 5.45 -9.82 -6.14
C GLY A 15 6.49 -10.50 -7.04
N GLY A 16 7.19 -9.70 -7.86
CA GLY A 16 8.15 -10.26 -8.84
C GLY A 16 9.41 -10.82 -8.20
N TYR A 17 10.06 -10.10 -7.29
CA TYR A 17 11.27 -10.62 -6.66
C TYR A 17 10.97 -11.81 -5.73
N ILE A 18 9.84 -11.83 -5.04
CA ILE A 18 9.40 -12.96 -4.21
C ILE A 18 9.10 -14.18 -5.07
N ALA A 19 8.35 -14.01 -6.17
CA ALA A 19 8.09 -15.10 -7.13
C ALA A 19 9.39 -15.69 -7.69
N ALA A 20 10.35 -14.84 -8.08
CA ALA A 20 11.64 -15.27 -8.59
C ALA A 20 12.43 -16.08 -7.56
N ILE A 21 12.49 -15.59 -6.30
CA ILE A 21 13.17 -16.28 -5.20
C ILE A 21 12.51 -17.62 -4.92
N ARG A 22 11.18 -17.66 -4.81
CA ARG A 22 10.45 -18.89 -4.49
C ARG A 22 10.61 -19.94 -5.60
N ALA A 23 10.50 -19.54 -6.87
CA ALA A 23 10.72 -20.43 -8.01
C ALA A 23 12.15 -21.02 -8.00
N ALA A 24 13.16 -20.18 -7.70
CA ALA A 24 14.54 -20.64 -7.59
C ALA A 24 14.76 -21.62 -6.43
N GLN A 25 14.11 -21.38 -5.27
CA GLN A 25 14.13 -22.31 -4.12
C GLN A 25 13.49 -23.67 -4.46
N LEU A 26 12.54 -23.70 -5.39
CA LEU A 26 11.90 -24.91 -5.92
C LEU A 26 12.73 -25.56 -7.05
N GLY A 27 13.98 -25.15 -7.24
CA GLY A 27 14.94 -25.76 -8.16
C GLY A 27 14.79 -25.34 -9.62
N LYS A 28 14.01 -24.29 -9.93
CA LYS A 28 13.86 -23.78 -11.29
C LYS A 28 15.04 -22.89 -11.68
N THR A 29 15.41 -22.87 -12.96
CA THR A 29 16.29 -21.84 -13.53
C THR A 29 15.47 -20.59 -13.77
N VAL A 30 15.87 -19.46 -13.12
CA VAL A 30 15.05 -18.23 -13.07
C VAL A 30 15.81 -17.03 -13.61
N ALA A 31 15.13 -16.24 -14.46
CA ALA A 31 15.53 -14.87 -14.76
C ALA A 31 14.45 -13.88 -14.30
N CYS A 32 14.89 -12.68 -13.87
CA CYS A 32 14.01 -11.59 -13.55
C CYS A 32 14.43 -10.33 -14.33
N ILE A 33 13.48 -9.73 -15.05
CA ILE A 33 13.68 -8.55 -15.90
C ILE A 33 13.24 -7.32 -15.14
N GLU A 34 14.11 -6.29 -15.01
CA GLU A 34 13.76 -5.01 -14.38
C GLU A 34 14.39 -3.83 -15.11
N LYS A 35 13.57 -2.80 -15.35
CA LYS A 35 13.97 -1.58 -16.07
C LYS A 35 14.04 -0.32 -15.22
N TRP A 36 13.54 -0.36 -13.97
CA TRP A 36 13.41 0.83 -13.13
C TRP A 36 14.79 1.41 -12.79
N LYS A 37 14.92 2.74 -12.95
CA LYS A 37 16.12 3.50 -12.66
C LYS A 37 15.85 4.53 -11.57
N ASN A 38 16.78 4.67 -10.65
CA ASN A 38 16.74 5.75 -9.67
C ASN A 38 17.06 7.11 -10.34
N PRO A 39 16.91 8.25 -9.64
CA PRO A 39 17.21 9.57 -10.18
C PRO A 39 18.66 9.75 -10.67
N ALA A 40 19.62 8.94 -10.19
CA ALA A 40 20.99 8.91 -10.65
C ALA A 40 21.20 8.05 -11.92
N GLY A 41 20.13 7.47 -12.47
CA GLY A 41 20.16 6.63 -13.66
C GLY A 41 20.57 5.17 -13.43
N ALA A 42 20.82 4.76 -12.19
CA ALA A 42 21.19 3.38 -11.87
C ALA A 42 19.96 2.47 -11.81
N LEU A 43 20.05 1.29 -12.44
CA LEU A 43 19.02 0.26 -12.36
C LEU A 43 18.93 -0.29 -10.93
N LYS A 44 17.71 -0.44 -10.41
CA LYS A 44 17.44 -0.94 -9.06
C LYS A 44 16.31 -1.97 -9.07
N LEU A 45 16.43 -2.98 -8.21
CA LEU A 45 15.37 -3.93 -7.90
C LEU A 45 14.40 -3.34 -6.84
N GLY A 46 13.26 -3.99 -6.63
CA GLY A 46 12.30 -3.65 -5.58
C GLY A 46 11.07 -2.86 -6.05
N GLY A 47 11.04 -2.43 -7.32
CA GLY A 47 9.89 -1.74 -7.92
C GLY A 47 9.48 -0.47 -7.18
N THR A 48 8.24 -0.02 -7.38
CA THR A 48 7.67 1.18 -6.76
C THR A 48 7.73 1.13 -5.23
N CYS A 49 7.32 0.03 -4.63
CA CYS A 49 7.19 -0.08 -3.17
C CYS A 49 8.51 0.25 -2.43
N LEU A 50 9.63 -0.35 -2.86
CA LEU A 50 10.90 -0.16 -2.18
C LEU A 50 11.57 1.16 -2.54
N ASN A 51 11.45 1.60 -3.78
CA ASN A 51 12.20 2.76 -4.27
C ASN A 51 11.48 4.09 -4.08
N VAL A 52 10.17 4.15 -4.37
CA VAL A 52 9.38 5.40 -4.40
C VAL A 52 7.96 5.22 -3.83
N GLY A 53 7.76 4.27 -2.93
CA GLY A 53 6.45 3.93 -2.36
C GLY A 53 6.52 3.63 -0.86
N CYS A 54 6.20 2.38 -0.49
CA CYS A 54 5.99 1.95 0.89
C CYS A 54 7.19 2.23 1.80
N ILE A 55 8.39 1.83 1.38
CA ILE A 55 9.58 1.93 2.25
C ILE A 55 9.96 3.39 2.51
N PRO A 56 10.16 4.25 1.48
CA PRO A 56 10.50 5.64 1.74
C PRO A 56 9.38 6.42 2.46
N SER A 57 8.09 6.14 2.18
CA SER A 57 7.00 6.82 2.87
C SER A 57 6.96 6.48 4.37
N LYS A 58 7.15 5.20 4.74
CA LYS A 58 7.19 4.79 6.15
C LYS A 58 8.43 5.32 6.87
N ALA A 59 9.56 5.43 6.17
CA ALA A 59 10.75 6.09 6.72
C ALA A 59 10.50 7.57 7.04
N LEU A 60 9.78 8.31 6.18
CA LEU A 60 9.41 9.70 6.42
C LEU A 60 8.32 9.83 7.51
N LEU A 61 7.31 8.94 7.51
CA LEU A 61 6.28 8.89 8.54
C LEU A 61 6.90 8.72 9.93
N ALA A 62 7.78 7.73 10.10
CA ALA A 62 8.48 7.50 11.36
C ALA A 62 9.29 8.73 11.81
N SER A 63 10.08 9.32 10.89
CA SER A 63 10.89 10.51 11.25
C SER A 63 10.06 11.74 11.58
N SER A 64 8.95 11.96 10.86
CA SER A 64 8.04 13.07 11.14
C SER A 64 7.25 12.88 12.43
N GLU A 65 6.95 11.64 12.80
CA GLU A 65 6.30 11.30 14.07
C GLU A 65 7.22 11.58 15.26
N GLU A 66 8.50 11.20 15.17
CA GLU A 66 9.49 11.54 16.21
C GLU A 66 9.64 13.06 16.37
N PHE A 67 9.59 13.82 15.27
CA PHE A 67 9.62 15.29 15.33
C PHE A 67 8.37 15.87 15.99
N GLU A 68 7.18 15.36 15.67
CA GLU A 68 5.90 15.75 16.27
C GLU A 68 5.90 15.44 17.77
N ASN A 69 6.31 14.20 18.14
CA ASN A 69 6.39 13.79 19.55
C ASN A 69 7.36 14.66 20.34
N ALA A 70 8.55 14.93 19.78
CA ALA A 70 9.54 15.79 20.44
C ALA A 70 9.04 17.24 20.60
N SER A 71 8.27 17.74 19.65
CA SER A 71 7.79 19.12 19.62
C SER A 71 6.58 19.38 20.54
N HIS A 72 5.70 18.36 20.70
CA HIS A 72 4.37 18.61 21.28
C HIS A 72 3.97 17.64 22.41
N HIS A 73 4.59 16.46 22.53
CA HIS A 73 4.09 15.39 23.43
C HIS A 73 5.04 15.00 24.56
N LEU A 74 6.31 15.40 24.52
CA LEU A 74 7.26 15.03 25.58
C LEU A 74 6.92 15.66 26.92
N ALA A 75 6.26 16.82 26.93
CA ALA A 75 5.85 17.47 28.17
C ALA A 75 4.88 16.63 29.01
N ASP A 76 4.04 15.81 28.37
CA ASP A 76 3.12 14.90 29.04
C ASP A 76 3.87 13.82 29.84
N HIS A 77 5.10 13.48 29.43
CA HIS A 77 6.02 12.58 30.12
C HIS A 77 6.95 13.27 31.14
N GLY A 78 6.77 14.60 31.36
CA GLY A 78 7.64 15.37 32.23
C GLY A 78 9.01 15.70 31.61
N ILE A 79 9.16 15.57 30.30
CA ILE A 79 10.40 15.84 29.56
C ILE A 79 10.32 17.21 28.93
N SER A 80 11.27 18.09 29.29
CA SER A 80 11.40 19.42 28.68
C SER A 80 12.51 19.40 27.63
N VAL A 81 12.24 20.00 26.46
CA VAL A 81 13.24 20.17 25.39
C VAL A 81 13.24 21.63 24.93
N ASP A 82 14.44 22.18 24.71
CA ASP A 82 14.60 23.56 24.23
C ASP A 82 14.77 23.55 22.71
N GLY A 83 13.71 23.96 21.99
CA GLY A 83 13.75 24.24 20.56
C GLY A 83 14.05 23.04 19.67
N VAL A 84 13.03 22.22 19.41
CA VAL A 84 13.13 21.10 18.46
C VAL A 84 13.25 21.65 17.03
N LYS A 85 14.23 21.17 16.28
CA LYS A 85 14.44 21.54 14.87
C LYS A 85 14.61 20.30 14.02
N ILE A 86 14.03 20.34 12.83
CA ILE A 86 14.25 19.30 11.82
C ILE A 86 15.42 19.66 10.90
N ASP A 87 16.32 18.72 10.68
CA ASP A 87 17.29 18.73 9.56
C ASP A 87 16.69 17.89 8.44
N LEU A 88 16.02 18.54 7.50
CA LEU A 88 15.32 17.87 6.41
C LEU A 88 16.28 17.10 5.51
N ALA A 89 17.48 17.61 5.24
CA ALA A 89 18.47 16.94 4.41
C ALA A 89 18.92 15.61 5.06
N LYS A 90 19.12 15.60 6.38
CA LYS A 90 19.45 14.39 7.13
C LYS A 90 18.29 13.40 7.16
N MET A 91 17.05 13.88 7.31
CA MET A 91 15.85 13.05 7.26
C MET A 91 15.70 12.37 5.89
N LEU A 92 15.86 13.10 4.80
CA LEU A 92 15.84 12.56 3.44
C LEU A 92 16.98 11.57 3.22
N GLY A 93 18.22 11.91 3.65
CA GLY A 93 19.37 11.02 3.56
C GLY A 93 19.17 9.70 4.35
N ARG A 94 18.50 9.74 5.52
CA ARG A 94 18.11 8.53 6.26
C ARG A 94 17.15 7.67 5.44
N LYS A 95 16.13 8.26 4.85
CA LYS A 95 15.17 7.58 3.95
C LYS A 95 15.91 6.91 2.78
N ASP A 96 16.81 7.63 2.12
CA ASP A 96 17.58 7.12 0.96
C ASP A 96 18.50 5.96 1.39
N GLY A 97 19.14 6.06 2.55
CA GLY A 97 19.96 4.98 3.10
C GLY A 97 19.16 3.70 3.42
N ILE A 98 17.91 3.83 3.86
CA ILE A 98 16.99 2.68 4.07
C ILE A 98 16.63 2.04 2.74
N VAL A 99 16.26 2.83 1.73
CA VAL A 99 15.94 2.35 0.38
C VAL A 99 17.14 1.60 -0.23
N GLU A 100 18.34 2.18 -0.15
CA GLU A 100 19.57 1.55 -0.66
C GLU A 100 19.85 0.22 0.03
N LYS A 101 19.70 0.16 1.36
CA LYS A 101 19.89 -1.08 2.12
C LYS A 101 18.91 -2.17 1.69
N MET A 102 17.63 -1.82 1.51
CA MET A 102 16.59 -2.78 1.12
C MET A 102 16.80 -3.29 -0.31
N THR A 103 17.06 -2.39 -1.26
CA THR A 103 17.26 -2.76 -2.68
C THR A 103 18.54 -3.59 -2.88
N SER A 104 19.64 -3.25 -2.20
CA SER A 104 20.87 -4.04 -2.19
C SER A 104 20.65 -5.43 -1.54
N GLY A 105 19.75 -5.53 -0.57
CA GLY A 105 19.31 -6.80 0.01
C GLY A 105 18.69 -7.74 -1.02
N ILE A 106 17.86 -7.21 -1.94
CA ILE A 106 17.28 -8.02 -3.02
C ILE A 106 18.37 -8.49 -4.00
N GLU A 107 19.33 -7.62 -4.36
CA GLU A 107 20.46 -8.03 -5.20
C GLU A 107 21.26 -9.18 -4.57
N PHE A 108 21.49 -9.12 -3.25
CA PHE A 108 22.12 -10.21 -2.51
C PHE A 108 21.29 -11.49 -2.58
N LEU A 109 19.96 -11.40 -2.40
CA LEU A 109 19.06 -12.56 -2.47
C LEU A 109 19.04 -13.18 -3.88
N PHE A 110 19.08 -12.37 -4.94
CA PHE A 110 19.18 -12.84 -6.31
C PHE A 110 20.49 -13.63 -6.52
N LYS A 111 21.61 -13.10 -6.08
CA LYS A 111 22.92 -13.82 -6.14
C LYS A 111 22.90 -15.11 -5.34
N LYS A 112 22.38 -15.09 -4.11
CA LYS A 112 22.26 -16.26 -3.23
C LYS A 112 21.43 -17.38 -3.89
N ASN A 113 20.33 -17.03 -4.54
CA ASN A 113 19.42 -17.97 -5.19
C ASN A 113 19.76 -18.24 -6.67
N LYS A 114 20.89 -17.71 -7.18
CA LYS A 114 21.34 -17.86 -8.58
C LYS A 114 20.32 -17.36 -9.62
N ILE A 115 19.56 -16.33 -9.29
CA ILE A 115 18.60 -15.70 -10.19
C ILE A 115 19.36 -14.78 -11.14
N THR A 116 19.12 -14.90 -12.43
CA THR A 116 19.71 -14.03 -13.45
C THR A 116 18.92 -12.71 -13.50
N TRP A 117 19.56 -11.60 -13.13
CA TRP A 117 18.97 -10.28 -13.32
C TRP A 117 19.21 -9.80 -14.74
N LEU A 118 18.16 -9.71 -15.56
CA LEU A 118 18.17 -9.15 -16.90
C LEU A 118 17.78 -7.67 -16.83
N LYS A 119 18.71 -6.79 -17.20
CA LYS A 119 18.60 -5.35 -17.02
C LYS A 119 17.94 -4.69 -18.23
N GLY A 120 16.66 -4.32 -18.11
CA GLY A 120 15.94 -3.68 -19.20
C GLY A 120 14.44 -3.90 -19.19
N HIS A 121 13.82 -3.57 -20.31
CA HIS A 121 12.40 -3.75 -20.55
C HIS A 121 12.13 -5.09 -21.22
N GLY A 122 11.26 -5.90 -20.63
CA GLY A 122 10.79 -7.16 -21.19
C GLY A 122 9.57 -6.96 -22.07
N LYS A 123 9.60 -7.50 -23.29
CA LYS A 123 8.50 -7.45 -24.25
C LYS A 123 8.29 -8.82 -24.88
N PHE A 124 7.07 -9.32 -24.89
CA PHE A 124 6.72 -10.54 -25.58
C PHE A 124 6.89 -10.38 -27.09
N THR A 125 7.51 -11.37 -27.75
CA THR A 125 7.70 -11.41 -29.19
C THR A 125 7.05 -12.59 -29.87
N GLY A 126 6.64 -13.62 -29.09
CA GLY A 126 5.94 -14.78 -29.63
C GLY A 126 6.02 -16.00 -28.74
N LYS A 127 5.61 -17.14 -29.31
CA LYS A 127 5.68 -18.46 -28.71
C LYS A 127 6.31 -19.45 -29.68
N THR A 128 7.07 -20.40 -29.19
CA THR A 128 7.63 -21.52 -29.91
C THR A 128 7.33 -22.82 -29.15
N ASP A 129 7.69 -23.98 -29.71
CA ASP A 129 7.57 -25.28 -29.02
C ASP A 129 8.44 -25.33 -27.74
N ALA A 130 9.52 -24.54 -27.69
CA ALA A 130 10.40 -24.43 -26.52
C ALA A 130 9.85 -23.53 -25.41
N GLY A 131 8.87 -22.67 -25.69
CA GLY A 131 8.26 -21.77 -24.70
C GLY A 131 7.92 -20.37 -25.24
N VAL A 132 7.72 -19.44 -24.32
CA VAL A 132 7.40 -18.04 -24.59
C VAL A 132 8.68 -17.25 -24.82
N GLN A 133 8.71 -16.45 -25.89
CA GLN A 133 9.84 -15.59 -26.23
C GLN A 133 9.65 -14.17 -25.72
N ILE A 134 10.69 -13.66 -25.07
CA ILE A 134 10.72 -12.32 -24.47
C ILE A 134 11.98 -11.61 -24.95
N GLU A 135 11.80 -10.49 -25.61
CA GLU A 135 12.86 -9.55 -25.93
C GLU A 135 13.17 -8.69 -24.71
N VAL A 136 14.43 -8.59 -24.36
CA VAL A 136 14.94 -7.72 -23.29
C VAL A 136 15.74 -6.61 -23.90
N SER A 137 15.25 -5.37 -23.82
CA SER A 137 15.90 -4.18 -24.33
C SER A 137 16.32 -3.26 -23.18
N GLY A 138 17.60 -2.85 -23.12
CA GLY A 138 18.14 -2.07 -22.00
C GLY A 138 19.44 -1.33 -22.35
N GLU A 139 20.37 -1.28 -21.39
CA GLU A 139 21.71 -0.73 -21.58
C GLU A 139 22.60 -1.81 -22.22
N GLY A 140 22.62 -1.90 -23.54
CA GLY A 140 23.42 -2.86 -24.29
C GLY A 140 22.63 -3.43 -25.46
N ASP A 141 23.12 -4.57 -25.97
CA ASP A 141 22.47 -5.27 -27.07
C ASP A 141 21.11 -5.86 -26.60
N THR A 142 20.13 -5.74 -27.47
CA THR A 142 18.85 -6.44 -27.29
C THR A 142 19.05 -7.94 -27.34
N GLU A 143 18.58 -8.65 -26.31
CA GLU A 143 18.64 -10.13 -26.28
C GLU A 143 17.23 -10.72 -26.24
N VAL A 144 17.07 -11.93 -26.79
CA VAL A 144 15.84 -12.69 -26.70
C VAL A 144 16.07 -13.88 -25.77
N VAL A 145 15.17 -14.05 -24.79
CA VAL A 145 15.17 -15.21 -23.89
C VAL A 145 13.91 -16.02 -24.11
N THR A 146 14.00 -17.34 -23.86
CA THR A 146 12.89 -18.27 -23.96
C THR A 146 12.56 -18.81 -22.56
N ALA A 147 11.29 -18.81 -22.19
CA ALA A 147 10.81 -19.24 -20.89
C ALA A 147 9.75 -20.34 -21.02
N LYS A 148 9.87 -21.42 -20.22
CA LYS A 148 8.80 -22.42 -20.11
C LYS A 148 7.56 -21.85 -19.42
N SER A 149 7.75 -21.00 -18.41
CA SER A 149 6.70 -20.25 -17.73
C SER A 149 7.07 -18.79 -17.58
N VAL A 150 6.09 -17.88 -17.67
CA VAL A 150 6.30 -16.43 -17.48
C VAL A 150 5.38 -15.88 -16.41
N ILE A 151 5.92 -15.03 -15.56
CA ILE A 151 5.16 -14.30 -14.54
C ILE A 151 5.23 -12.80 -14.85
N ILE A 152 4.08 -12.19 -15.16
CA ILE A 152 3.94 -10.76 -15.38
C ILE A 152 3.72 -10.10 -14.03
N ALA A 153 4.71 -9.33 -13.55
CA ALA A 153 4.72 -8.66 -12.25
C ALA A 153 5.12 -7.18 -12.41
N THR A 154 4.66 -6.54 -13.48
CA THR A 154 5.09 -5.19 -13.89
C THR A 154 4.51 -4.06 -13.03
N GLY A 155 3.62 -4.38 -12.10
CA GLY A 155 3.11 -3.44 -11.09
C GLY A 155 2.24 -2.34 -11.67
N SER A 156 2.30 -1.17 -11.06
CA SER A 156 1.47 -0.02 -11.38
C SER A 156 2.25 1.29 -11.37
N LYS A 157 1.65 2.33 -11.95
CA LYS A 157 2.14 3.72 -11.92
C LYS A 157 1.08 4.65 -11.34
N ALA A 158 1.47 5.83 -10.87
CA ALA A 158 0.53 6.86 -10.42
C ALA A 158 -0.44 7.22 -11.55
N ARG A 159 -1.71 7.41 -11.19
CA ARG A 159 -2.71 7.97 -12.11
C ARG A 159 -2.55 9.48 -12.13
N HIS A 160 -2.35 10.03 -13.32
CA HIS A 160 -2.36 11.47 -13.52
C HIS A 160 -3.73 11.92 -14.03
N LEU A 161 -4.13 13.14 -13.65
CA LEU A 161 -5.37 13.75 -14.12
C LEU A 161 -5.11 14.52 -15.43
N PRO A 162 -6.01 14.41 -16.42
CA PRO A 162 -5.90 15.23 -17.64
C PRO A 162 -5.87 16.72 -17.28
N GLY A 163 -4.97 17.46 -17.92
CA GLY A 163 -4.82 18.91 -17.70
C GLY A 163 -4.01 19.30 -16.43
N ILE A 164 -3.52 18.34 -15.66
CA ILE A 164 -2.66 18.58 -14.50
C ILE A 164 -1.29 17.92 -14.76
N PRO A 165 -0.33 18.63 -15.37
CA PRO A 165 0.98 18.08 -15.64
C PRO A 165 1.76 17.91 -14.33
N VAL A 166 2.25 16.69 -14.09
CA VAL A 166 3.11 16.34 -12.95
C VAL A 166 4.57 16.53 -13.38
N ASP A 167 5.26 17.46 -12.71
CA ASP A 167 6.68 17.78 -12.95
C ASP A 167 7.61 17.26 -11.84
N ASN A 168 7.00 16.69 -10.78
CA ASN A 168 7.67 16.25 -9.56
C ASN A 168 8.51 17.33 -8.86
N LYS A 169 8.14 18.62 -9.06
CA LYS A 169 8.72 19.79 -8.40
C LYS A 169 7.63 20.61 -7.71
N ILE A 170 6.78 21.27 -8.48
CA ILE A 170 5.62 22.04 -7.96
C ILE A 170 4.38 21.14 -7.88
N VAL A 171 4.11 20.38 -8.94
CA VAL A 171 3.04 19.39 -8.99
C VAL A 171 3.68 18.01 -8.98
N SER A 172 3.45 17.27 -7.92
CA SER A 172 4.11 15.99 -7.66
C SER A 172 3.10 14.84 -7.55
N ASP A 173 3.52 13.66 -7.94
CA ASP A 173 2.92 12.42 -7.47
C ASP A 173 3.69 11.89 -6.24
N ASN A 174 3.58 10.57 -5.94
CA ASN A 174 4.30 9.98 -4.83
C ASN A 174 5.82 10.15 -4.93
N GLU A 175 6.40 10.13 -6.14
CA GLU A 175 7.85 10.20 -6.32
C GLU A 175 8.40 11.57 -5.91
N GLY A 176 7.81 12.65 -6.41
CA GLY A 176 8.22 14.01 -6.06
C GLY A 176 7.92 14.35 -4.60
N ALA A 177 6.74 13.92 -4.10
CA ALA A 177 6.34 14.20 -2.72
C ALA A 177 7.24 13.55 -1.66
N LEU A 178 7.99 12.50 -2.00
CA LEU A 178 8.99 11.85 -1.14
C LEU A 178 10.34 12.57 -1.12
N THR A 179 10.52 13.62 -1.93
CA THR A 179 11.83 14.25 -2.17
C THR A 179 11.80 15.78 -2.09
N PHE A 180 10.75 16.39 -1.55
CA PHE A 180 10.73 17.86 -1.38
C PHE A 180 11.96 18.32 -0.59
N ASP A 181 12.67 19.27 -1.16
CA ASP A 181 13.92 19.84 -0.63
C ASP A 181 13.69 20.87 0.49
N SER A 182 12.46 21.29 0.67
CA SER A 182 12.02 22.22 1.69
C SER A 182 10.61 21.87 2.16
N VAL A 183 10.30 22.17 3.41
CA VAL A 183 8.94 22.03 3.94
C VAL A 183 8.07 23.12 3.32
N PRO A 184 7.02 22.80 2.53
CA PRO A 184 6.14 23.81 1.97
C PRO A 184 5.36 24.51 3.10
N LYS A 185 5.13 25.82 2.99
CA LYS A 185 4.25 26.51 3.94
C LYS A 185 2.81 26.07 3.75
N LYS A 186 2.37 25.99 2.48
CA LYS A 186 1.05 25.51 2.07
C LYS A 186 1.19 24.34 1.12
N LEU A 187 0.57 23.23 1.46
CA LEU A 187 0.54 22.02 0.65
C LEU A 187 -0.90 21.67 0.28
N ALA A 188 -1.18 21.60 -1.00
CA ALA A 188 -2.41 21.02 -1.52
C ALA A 188 -2.21 19.52 -1.82
N VAL A 189 -3.24 18.72 -1.55
CA VAL A 189 -3.29 17.29 -1.89
C VAL A 189 -4.60 17.02 -2.63
N ILE A 190 -4.54 16.45 -3.82
CA ILE A 190 -5.72 15.96 -4.54
C ILE A 190 -5.80 14.44 -4.35
N GLY A 191 -6.84 13.99 -3.64
CA GLY A 191 -7.11 12.60 -3.28
C GLY A 191 -6.85 12.32 -1.78
N ALA A 192 -7.92 11.99 -1.04
CA ALA A 192 -7.88 11.60 0.37
C ALA A 192 -7.73 10.06 0.55
N GLY A 193 -7.06 9.39 -0.38
CA GLY A 193 -6.67 7.99 -0.26
C GLY A 193 -5.41 7.80 0.59
N VAL A 194 -4.96 6.53 0.72
CA VAL A 194 -3.80 6.12 1.55
C VAL A 194 -2.59 7.02 1.32
N ILE A 195 -2.17 7.20 0.06
CA ILE A 195 -0.95 7.95 -0.29
C ILE A 195 -1.08 9.44 0.09
N GLY A 196 -2.22 10.04 -0.22
CA GLY A 196 -2.47 11.46 0.09
C GLY A 196 -2.50 11.74 1.58
N LEU A 197 -3.13 10.86 2.37
CA LEU A 197 -3.19 10.98 3.82
C LEU A 197 -1.81 10.76 4.47
N GLU A 198 -1.05 9.75 4.04
CA GLU A 198 0.28 9.47 4.57
C GLU A 198 1.25 10.61 4.28
N LEU A 199 1.37 11.04 3.02
CA LEU A 199 2.29 12.11 2.64
C LEU A 199 1.82 13.47 3.16
N GLY A 200 0.52 13.74 3.16
CA GLY A 200 -0.05 14.92 3.81
C GLY A 200 0.28 15.00 5.30
N SER A 201 0.20 13.86 6.00
CA SER A 201 0.56 13.76 7.42
C SER A 201 2.05 14.02 7.66
N VAL A 202 2.95 13.49 6.82
CA VAL A 202 4.40 13.77 6.91
C VAL A 202 4.65 15.27 6.91
N TRP A 203 4.18 15.95 5.86
CA TRP A 203 4.47 17.37 5.68
C TRP A 203 3.74 18.25 6.70
N ARG A 204 2.51 17.84 7.13
CA ARG A 204 1.79 18.53 8.21
C ARG A 204 2.56 18.51 9.53
N ARG A 205 3.10 17.37 9.93
CA ARG A 205 3.93 17.22 11.14
C ARG A 205 5.19 18.07 11.09
N LEU A 206 5.75 18.30 9.91
CA LEU A 206 6.92 19.15 9.69
C LEU A 206 6.58 20.65 9.62
N GLY A 207 5.31 21.03 9.72
CA GLY A 207 4.86 22.41 9.81
C GLY A 207 4.13 22.98 8.59
N ALA A 208 3.83 22.17 7.56
CA ALA A 208 3.02 22.59 6.43
C ALA A 208 1.54 22.79 6.84
N GLU A 209 0.88 23.80 6.30
CA GLU A 209 -0.58 23.91 6.26
C GLU A 209 -1.08 23.02 5.12
N VAL A 210 -1.84 21.96 5.43
CA VAL A 210 -2.23 20.93 4.46
C VAL A 210 -3.73 20.98 4.21
N THR A 211 -4.11 21.19 2.93
CA THR A 211 -5.49 21.09 2.46
C THR A 211 -5.63 19.91 1.51
N VAL A 212 -6.56 19.00 1.78
CA VAL A 212 -6.84 17.80 0.99
C VAL A 212 -8.17 17.95 0.26
N LEU A 213 -8.16 17.81 -1.06
CA LEU A 213 -9.33 17.90 -1.93
C LEU A 213 -9.70 16.48 -2.42
N GLU A 214 -10.87 16.00 -2.03
CA GLU A 214 -11.37 14.66 -2.40
C GLU A 214 -12.66 14.77 -3.23
N ALA A 215 -12.65 14.15 -4.39
CA ALA A 215 -13.81 14.19 -5.30
C ALA A 215 -15.00 13.33 -4.80
N LEU A 216 -14.72 12.29 -4.05
CA LEU A 216 -15.77 11.42 -3.52
C LEU A 216 -16.43 12.07 -2.29
N PRO A 217 -17.76 11.91 -2.14
CA PRO A 217 -18.47 12.46 -0.97
C PRO A 217 -18.21 11.67 0.33
N ALA A 218 -17.74 10.42 0.21
CA ALA A 218 -17.43 9.55 1.34
C ALA A 218 -15.91 9.53 1.60
N PHE A 219 -15.52 9.81 2.85
CA PHE A 219 -14.14 9.68 3.29
C PHE A 219 -13.79 8.21 3.49
N LEU A 220 -12.65 7.77 2.92
CA LEU A 220 -12.16 6.39 3.02
C LEU A 220 -13.25 5.33 2.73
N GLY A 221 -13.99 5.47 1.62
CA GLY A 221 -15.16 4.65 1.31
C GLY A 221 -14.92 3.13 1.23
N ALA A 222 -13.66 2.67 1.20
CA ALA A 222 -13.30 1.25 1.29
C ALA A 222 -13.25 0.73 2.74
N ALA A 223 -13.15 1.61 3.73
CA ALA A 223 -13.11 1.26 5.14
C ALA A 223 -14.53 1.16 5.75
N ASP A 224 -14.63 0.56 6.93
CA ASP A 224 -15.86 0.59 7.71
C ASP A 224 -16.25 2.03 8.09
N GLU A 225 -17.53 2.36 8.02
CA GLU A 225 -18.03 3.72 8.27
C GLU A 225 -17.64 4.27 9.65
N ALA A 226 -17.65 3.41 10.68
CA ALA A 226 -17.25 3.82 12.02
C ALA A 226 -15.75 4.17 12.06
N LEU A 227 -14.93 3.38 11.35
CA LEU A 227 -13.49 3.61 11.22
C LEU A 227 -13.20 4.92 10.46
N ALA A 228 -13.85 5.10 9.31
CA ALA A 228 -13.70 6.31 8.49
C ALA A 228 -14.11 7.59 9.25
N LYS A 229 -15.20 7.53 10.01
CA LYS A 229 -15.68 8.65 10.84
C LYS A 229 -14.69 9.03 11.93
N GLU A 230 -14.12 8.05 12.65
CA GLU A 230 -13.13 8.34 13.69
C GLU A 230 -11.83 8.88 13.08
N ALA A 231 -11.37 8.28 11.98
CA ALA A 231 -10.20 8.77 11.24
C ALA A 231 -10.36 10.22 10.79
N ALA A 232 -11.50 10.59 10.20
CA ALA A 232 -11.78 11.97 9.78
C ALA A 232 -11.72 12.96 10.95
N LYS A 233 -12.27 12.57 12.12
CA LYS A 233 -12.21 13.39 13.34
C LYS A 233 -10.77 13.59 13.82
N LEU A 234 -9.95 12.53 13.81
CA LEU A 234 -8.56 12.58 14.27
C LEU A 234 -7.68 13.38 13.30
N PHE A 235 -7.82 13.22 11.98
CA PHE A 235 -7.09 14.03 11.01
C PHE A 235 -7.43 15.51 11.12
N LYS A 236 -8.71 15.86 11.32
CA LYS A 236 -9.11 17.24 11.58
C LYS A 236 -8.46 17.81 12.85
N LYS A 237 -8.42 17.01 13.95
CA LYS A 237 -7.75 17.39 15.21
C LYS A 237 -6.26 17.66 14.97
N GLN A 238 -5.61 16.87 14.08
CA GLN A 238 -4.21 17.03 13.69
C GLN A 238 -3.96 18.17 12.69
N GLY A 239 -5.00 18.84 12.21
CA GLY A 239 -4.90 20.01 11.33
C GLY A 239 -4.77 19.65 9.84
N LEU A 240 -5.24 18.48 9.41
CA LEU A 240 -5.50 18.23 8.00
C LEU A 240 -6.88 18.78 7.64
N ASP A 241 -6.92 19.75 6.72
CA ASP A 241 -8.17 20.33 6.22
C ASP A 241 -8.67 19.53 5.01
N ILE A 242 -9.65 18.65 5.23
CA ILE A 242 -10.13 17.69 4.23
C ILE A 242 -11.49 18.12 3.69
N HIS A 243 -11.55 18.43 2.39
CA HIS A 243 -12.76 18.81 1.67
C HIS A 243 -13.23 17.64 0.80
N LEU A 244 -14.44 17.12 1.08
CA LEU A 244 -15.04 16.00 0.36
C LEU A 244 -16.07 16.49 -0.67
N GLY A 245 -16.29 15.67 -1.72
CA GLY A 245 -17.29 15.94 -2.76
C GLY A 245 -16.93 17.15 -3.62
N VAL A 246 -15.65 17.46 -3.76
CA VAL A 246 -15.20 18.60 -4.56
C VAL A 246 -15.01 18.22 -6.03
N LYS A 247 -15.22 19.17 -6.91
CA LYS A 247 -14.93 19.01 -8.34
C LYS A 247 -13.72 19.87 -8.69
N ILE A 248 -12.61 19.21 -9.02
CA ILE A 248 -11.38 19.90 -9.45
C ILE A 248 -11.61 20.54 -10.82
N GLY A 249 -11.24 21.80 -10.95
CA GLY A 249 -11.23 22.58 -12.18
C GLY A 249 -9.81 22.79 -12.71
N ASP A 250 -9.52 24.01 -13.15
CA ASP A 250 -8.20 24.36 -13.68
C ASP A 250 -7.12 24.35 -12.60
N VAL A 251 -5.96 23.78 -12.93
CA VAL A 251 -4.76 23.81 -12.09
C VAL A 251 -3.66 24.54 -12.86
N LYS A 252 -3.16 25.63 -12.28
CA LYS A 252 -2.12 26.47 -12.88
C LYS A 252 -0.88 26.45 -12.01
N ALA A 253 0.17 25.78 -12.49
CA ALA A 253 1.47 25.75 -11.83
C ALA A 253 2.40 26.84 -12.39
N THR A 254 3.19 27.45 -11.51
CA THR A 254 4.27 28.41 -11.81
C THR A 254 5.50 27.98 -11.00
N PRO A 255 6.69 28.55 -11.27
CA PRO A 255 7.87 28.27 -10.42
C PRO A 255 7.65 28.62 -8.94
N ASP A 256 6.74 29.53 -8.61
CA ASP A 256 6.50 30.03 -7.25
C ASP A 256 5.38 29.27 -6.50
N GLY A 257 4.64 28.40 -7.18
CA GLY A 257 3.54 27.65 -6.56
C GLY A 257 2.45 27.21 -7.53
N VAL A 258 1.31 26.83 -7.01
CA VAL A 258 0.17 26.29 -7.76
C VAL A 258 -1.13 26.92 -7.30
N SER A 259 -2.01 27.27 -8.24
CA SER A 259 -3.38 27.73 -8.00
C SER A 259 -4.37 26.69 -8.54
N ILE A 260 -5.29 26.23 -7.70
CA ILE A 260 -6.24 25.16 -7.98
C ILE A 260 -7.65 25.74 -7.88
N ALA A 261 -8.35 25.87 -9.00
CA ALA A 261 -9.76 26.15 -9.02
C ALA A 261 -10.56 24.88 -8.72
N TYR A 262 -11.55 24.96 -7.85
CA TYR A 262 -12.45 23.84 -7.59
C TYR A 262 -13.85 24.31 -7.23
N THR A 263 -14.82 23.44 -7.33
CA THR A 263 -16.18 23.67 -6.84
C THR A 263 -16.36 22.81 -5.59
N ASP A 264 -16.83 23.40 -4.50
CA ASP A 264 -17.11 22.69 -3.26
C ASP A 264 -18.38 21.84 -3.36
N LYS A 265 -18.66 21.02 -2.33
CA LYS A 265 -19.85 20.15 -2.27
C LYS A 265 -21.18 20.88 -2.38
N ASP A 266 -21.21 22.19 -2.07
CA ASP A 266 -22.41 23.04 -2.08
C ASP A 266 -22.55 23.79 -3.41
N GLY A 267 -21.63 23.58 -4.37
CA GLY A 267 -21.63 24.16 -5.70
C GLY A 267 -20.95 25.53 -5.82
N ASN A 268 -20.27 25.99 -4.77
CA ASN A 268 -19.57 27.28 -4.78
C ASN A 268 -18.19 27.15 -5.42
N ALA A 269 -17.83 28.11 -6.28
CA ALA A 269 -16.49 28.18 -6.84
C ALA A 269 -15.49 28.66 -5.78
N GLN A 270 -14.38 27.96 -5.67
CA GLN A 270 -13.29 28.17 -4.74
C GLN A 270 -11.94 28.19 -5.47
N THR A 271 -10.94 28.80 -4.85
CA THR A 271 -9.55 28.76 -5.30
C THR A 271 -8.65 28.45 -4.12
N LEU A 272 -7.72 27.51 -4.31
CA LEU A 272 -6.70 27.14 -3.34
C LEU A 272 -5.33 27.42 -3.93
N ASP A 273 -4.56 28.31 -3.27
CA ASP A 273 -3.17 28.60 -3.62
C ASP A 273 -2.24 27.88 -2.64
N ALA A 274 -1.24 27.19 -3.19
CA ALA A 274 -0.26 26.42 -2.41
C ALA A 274 1.15 26.50 -3.03
N ASP A 275 2.18 26.24 -2.22
CA ASP A 275 3.57 26.17 -2.68
C ASP A 275 3.84 24.90 -3.47
N ARG A 276 3.16 23.81 -3.10
CA ARG A 276 3.30 22.48 -3.71
C ARG A 276 1.93 21.80 -3.79
N LEU A 277 1.79 20.92 -4.78
CA LEU A 277 0.62 20.05 -4.96
C LEU A 277 1.05 18.60 -5.03
N ILE A 278 0.37 17.72 -4.30
CA ILE A 278 0.46 16.26 -4.44
C ILE A 278 -0.80 15.75 -5.15
N VAL A 279 -0.63 15.02 -6.26
CA VAL A 279 -1.71 14.34 -6.97
C VAL A 279 -1.67 12.86 -6.63
N SER A 280 -2.66 12.38 -5.85
CA SER A 280 -2.73 11.02 -5.31
C SER A 280 -4.09 10.36 -5.55
N VAL A 281 -4.56 10.39 -6.80
CA VAL A 281 -5.89 9.95 -7.23
C VAL A 281 -5.94 8.46 -7.67
N GLY A 282 -5.10 7.65 -7.09
CA GLY A 282 -5.00 6.22 -7.36
C GLY A 282 -3.88 5.83 -8.30
N ARG A 283 -3.89 4.58 -8.74
CA ARG A 283 -2.86 3.97 -9.57
C ARG A 283 -3.48 3.27 -10.77
N VAL A 284 -2.68 3.05 -11.82
CA VAL A 284 -3.06 2.30 -13.01
C VAL A 284 -2.04 1.20 -13.29
N PRO A 285 -2.47 0.00 -13.77
CA PRO A 285 -1.56 -1.11 -14.04
C PRO A 285 -0.57 -0.78 -15.15
N ASN A 286 0.64 -1.33 -15.07
CA ASN A 286 1.70 -1.20 -16.07
C ASN A 286 1.63 -2.35 -17.07
N THR A 287 0.71 -2.28 -18.02
CA THR A 287 0.54 -3.27 -19.10
C THR A 287 0.92 -2.72 -20.48
N ASP A 288 1.27 -1.45 -20.56
CA ASP A 288 1.67 -0.80 -21.80
C ASP A 288 3.00 -1.37 -22.32
N ASN A 289 3.12 -1.53 -23.65
CA ASN A 289 4.34 -1.92 -24.37
C ASN A 289 4.92 -3.31 -23.99
N LEU A 290 4.12 -4.17 -23.37
CA LEU A 290 4.53 -5.54 -23.06
C LEU A 290 4.46 -6.49 -24.27
N GLY A 291 3.80 -6.11 -25.35
CA GLY A 291 3.62 -6.98 -26.54
C GLY A 291 2.71 -8.16 -26.26
N LEU A 292 1.72 -8.00 -25.40
CA LEU A 292 0.77 -9.06 -24.97
C LEU A 292 0.12 -9.76 -26.18
N GLU A 293 -0.17 -9.00 -27.24
CA GLU A 293 -0.82 -9.50 -28.46
C GLU A 293 0.04 -10.55 -29.19
N ALA A 294 1.37 -10.47 -29.08
CA ALA A 294 2.28 -11.42 -29.72
C ALA A 294 2.13 -12.85 -29.15
N ILE A 295 1.54 -12.98 -27.97
CA ILE A 295 1.27 -14.27 -27.33
C ILE A 295 -0.23 -14.60 -27.27
N GLY A 296 -1.10 -13.72 -27.82
CA GLY A 296 -2.54 -13.87 -27.80
C GLY A 296 -3.20 -13.46 -26.48
N LEU A 297 -2.53 -12.61 -25.68
CA LEU A 297 -3.04 -12.01 -24.45
C LEU A 297 -3.42 -10.56 -24.70
N LYS A 298 -4.30 -10.01 -23.89
CA LYS A 298 -4.65 -8.58 -23.87
C LYS A 298 -5.04 -8.11 -22.48
N ALA A 299 -4.79 -6.86 -22.19
CA ALA A 299 -5.36 -6.20 -21.03
C ALA A 299 -6.82 -5.86 -21.28
N ASN A 300 -7.63 -5.83 -20.22
CA ASN A 300 -9.02 -5.38 -20.27
C ASN A 300 -9.11 -3.83 -20.39
N GLU A 301 -10.33 -3.29 -20.49
CA GLU A 301 -10.59 -1.84 -20.67
C GLU A 301 -10.01 -0.98 -19.53
N ARG A 302 -9.81 -1.55 -18.35
CA ARG A 302 -9.21 -0.88 -17.19
C ARG A 302 -7.69 -1.07 -17.12
N GLY A 303 -7.09 -1.75 -18.09
CA GLY A 303 -5.66 -2.02 -18.18
C GLY A 303 -5.19 -3.23 -17.38
N PHE A 304 -6.07 -4.00 -16.73
CA PHE A 304 -5.69 -5.21 -15.98
C PHE A 304 -5.61 -6.43 -16.88
N ILE A 305 -4.79 -7.39 -16.48
CA ILE A 305 -4.76 -8.74 -17.06
C ILE A 305 -5.72 -9.62 -16.26
N ASP A 306 -6.68 -10.24 -16.96
CA ASP A 306 -7.63 -11.14 -16.33
C ASP A 306 -6.95 -12.49 -16.02
N VAL A 307 -7.18 -12.99 -14.80
CA VAL A 307 -6.59 -14.23 -14.28
C VAL A 307 -7.62 -15.03 -13.47
N ASP A 308 -7.39 -16.34 -13.37
CA ASP A 308 -8.12 -17.22 -12.45
C ASP A 308 -7.63 -17.09 -10.99
N ASP A 309 -8.16 -17.92 -10.08
CA ASP A 309 -7.78 -17.90 -8.64
C ASP A 309 -6.34 -18.38 -8.38
N HIS A 310 -5.69 -18.97 -9.37
CA HIS A 310 -4.28 -19.37 -9.35
C HIS A 310 -3.39 -18.40 -10.15
N CYS A 311 -3.88 -17.19 -10.43
CA CYS A 311 -3.19 -16.17 -11.22
C CYS A 311 -2.79 -16.63 -12.64
N ARG A 312 -3.47 -17.63 -13.22
CA ARG A 312 -3.27 -18.06 -14.61
C ARG A 312 -3.99 -17.13 -15.55
N THR A 313 -3.32 -16.72 -16.62
CA THR A 313 -3.96 -16.00 -17.73
C THR A 313 -4.65 -16.96 -18.69
N ALA A 314 -5.32 -16.43 -19.71
CA ALA A 314 -5.87 -17.23 -20.79
C ALA A 314 -4.80 -17.97 -21.64
N VAL A 315 -3.52 -17.61 -21.50
CA VAL A 315 -2.42 -18.20 -22.24
C VAL A 315 -1.71 -19.23 -21.36
N PRO A 316 -1.61 -20.51 -21.78
CA PRO A 316 -0.94 -21.55 -20.99
C PRO A 316 0.48 -21.14 -20.58
N ASN A 317 0.85 -21.44 -19.35
CA ASN A 317 2.15 -21.13 -18.74
C ASN A 317 2.49 -19.61 -18.66
N VAL A 318 1.51 -18.75 -18.82
CA VAL A 318 1.65 -17.30 -18.57
C VAL A 318 0.76 -16.93 -17.40
N TYR A 319 1.38 -16.32 -16.39
CA TYR A 319 0.75 -15.90 -15.15
C TYR A 319 0.88 -14.38 -15.00
N ALA A 320 0.00 -13.77 -14.21
CA ALA A 320 0.10 -12.36 -13.87
C ALA A 320 -0.26 -12.14 -12.40
N ILE A 321 0.48 -11.27 -11.71
CA ILE A 321 0.37 -11.04 -10.26
C ILE A 321 0.50 -9.56 -9.88
N GLY A 322 0.07 -9.23 -8.69
CA GLY A 322 0.22 -7.89 -8.10
C GLY A 322 -0.73 -6.87 -8.70
N ASP A 323 -0.22 -5.66 -8.94
CA ASP A 323 -1.04 -4.52 -9.35
C ASP A 323 -1.56 -4.61 -10.78
N VAL A 324 -1.08 -5.55 -11.59
CA VAL A 324 -1.56 -5.78 -12.97
C VAL A 324 -2.80 -6.67 -13.05
N VAL A 325 -3.22 -7.26 -11.92
CA VAL A 325 -4.40 -8.13 -11.82
C VAL A 325 -5.43 -7.57 -10.85
N ARG A 326 -6.56 -8.25 -10.72
CA ARG A 326 -7.66 -7.92 -9.80
C ARG A 326 -7.22 -7.75 -8.34
N GLY A 327 -8.07 -7.12 -7.56
CA GLY A 327 -7.90 -6.93 -6.11
C GLY A 327 -7.17 -5.63 -5.75
N PRO A 328 -6.83 -5.44 -4.48
CA PRO A 328 -6.15 -4.25 -4.03
C PRO A 328 -4.69 -4.22 -4.53
N MET A 329 -4.21 -3.02 -4.84
CA MET A 329 -2.81 -2.78 -5.21
C MET A 329 -1.94 -2.69 -3.95
N LEU A 330 -1.69 -3.85 -3.32
CA LEU A 330 -0.94 -3.99 -2.07
C LEU A 330 0.27 -4.90 -2.26
N ALA A 331 1.40 -4.51 -1.67
CA ALA A 331 2.67 -5.22 -1.81
C ALA A 331 2.57 -6.66 -1.27
N HIS A 332 2.01 -6.85 -0.07
CA HIS A 332 1.86 -8.17 0.56
C HIS A 332 0.91 -9.10 -0.23
N LYS A 333 -0.18 -8.58 -0.83
CA LYS A 333 -0.98 -9.37 -1.77
C LYS A 333 -0.14 -9.87 -2.94
N ALA A 334 0.67 -8.99 -3.52
CA ALA A 334 1.53 -9.36 -4.65
C ALA A 334 2.61 -10.38 -4.25
N GLU A 335 3.15 -10.29 -3.03
CA GLU A 335 4.12 -11.24 -2.47
C GLU A 335 3.50 -12.64 -2.33
N ASP A 336 2.30 -12.74 -1.75
CA ASP A 336 1.59 -14.00 -1.60
C ASP A 336 1.19 -14.60 -2.96
N GLU A 337 0.71 -13.79 -3.91
CA GLU A 337 0.47 -14.23 -5.28
C GLU A 337 1.76 -14.71 -5.96
N GLY A 338 2.91 -14.08 -5.65
CA GLY A 338 4.22 -14.50 -6.14
C GLY A 338 4.63 -15.89 -5.65
N VAL A 339 4.42 -16.17 -4.36
CA VAL A 339 4.63 -17.51 -3.78
C VAL A 339 3.68 -18.52 -4.39
N LEU A 340 2.38 -18.19 -4.44
CA LEU A 340 1.33 -19.03 -5.02
C LEU A 340 1.70 -19.46 -6.45
N VAL A 341 2.06 -18.52 -7.33
CA VAL A 341 2.36 -18.84 -8.74
C VAL A 341 3.62 -19.70 -8.86
N ALA A 342 4.67 -19.41 -8.07
CA ALA A 342 5.87 -20.23 -8.08
C ALA A 342 5.57 -21.69 -7.69
N GLU A 343 4.71 -21.90 -6.69
CA GLU A 343 4.29 -23.22 -6.24
C GLU A 343 3.34 -23.91 -7.21
N VAL A 344 2.44 -23.17 -7.88
CA VAL A 344 1.60 -23.69 -8.97
C VAL A 344 2.45 -24.18 -10.15
N ILE A 345 3.50 -23.44 -10.53
CA ILE A 345 4.44 -23.84 -11.59
C ILE A 345 5.19 -25.11 -11.20
N ASP A 346 5.45 -25.33 -9.92
CA ASP A 346 6.07 -26.53 -9.38
C ASP A 346 5.10 -27.74 -9.25
N GLY A 347 3.81 -27.53 -9.52
CA GLY A 347 2.78 -28.57 -9.46
C GLY A 347 2.11 -28.71 -8.09
N GLN A 348 2.34 -27.80 -7.17
CA GLN A 348 1.69 -27.73 -5.87
C GLN A 348 0.27 -27.12 -5.99
N LYS A 349 -0.50 -27.16 -4.91
CA LYS A 349 -1.88 -26.62 -4.83
C LYS A 349 -1.98 -25.60 -3.68
N PRO A 350 -1.32 -24.45 -3.79
CA PRO A 350 -1.42 -23.39 -2.80
C PRO A 350 -2.79 -22.71 -2.83
N HIS A 351 -3.11 -21.98 -1.76
CA HIS A 351 -4.35 -21.25 -1.60
C HIS A 351 -4.08 -19.83 -1.04
N ILE A 352 -4.87 -18.87 -1.45
CA ILE A 352 -4.96 -17.52 -0.87
C ILE A 352 -6.42 -17.22 -0.60
N ASP A 353 -6.79 -16.89 0.64
CA ASP A 353 -8.08 -16.28 0.93
C ASP A 353 -7.99 -14.77 0.75
N TYR A 354 -8.51 -14.27 -0.36
CA TYR A 354 -8.49 -12.83 -0.67
C TYR A 354 -9.32 -11.97 0.32
N ASN A 355 -10.19 -12.57 1.15
CA ASN A 355 -10.86 -11.86 2.23
C ASN A 355 -9.95 -11.63 3.43
N CYS A 356 -8.86 -12.39 3.54
CA CYS A 356 -7.88 -12.30 4.62
C CYS A 356 -6.70 -11.39 4.30
N ILE A 357 -6.73 -10.63 3.19
CA ILE A 357 -5.71 -9.64 2.86
C ILE A 357 -5.96 -8.36 3.65
N PRO A 358 -5.07 -7.96 4.58
CA PRO A 358 -5.26 -6.77 5.39
C PRO A 358 -4.96 -5.49 4.61
N TRP A 359 -5.69 -4.43 4.94
CA TRP A 359 -5.42 -3.06 4.51
C TRP A 359 -4.79 -2.28 5.65
N VAL A 360 -3.83 -1.42 5.34
CA VAL A 360 -3.19 -0.56 6.32
C VAL A 360 -2.93 0.84 5.76
N ILE A 361 -3.21 1.86 6.56
CA ILE A 361 -2.82 3.26 6.34
C ILE A 361 -1.91 3.63 7.51
N TYR A 362 -0.66 3.97 7.23
CA TYR A 362 0.40 4.19 8.22
C TYR A 362 0.47 5.63 8.74
N THR A 363 -0.68 6.26 8.91
CA THR A 363 -0.79 7.54 9.62
C THR A 363 -0.61 7.35 11.12
N TYR A 364 -0.74 8.39 11.93
CA TYR A 364 -0.88 8.25 13.38
C TYR A 364 -2.24 8.84 13.81
N PRO A 365 -3.08 8.06 14.53
CA PRO A 365 -2.95 6.61 14.64
C PRO A 365 -3.01 5.90 13.28
N GLU A 366 -2.48 4.68 13.23
CA GLU A 366 -2.61 3.82 12.06
C GLU A 366 -4.05 3.32 11.91
N ILE A 367 -4.44 3.01 10.69
CA ILE A 367 -5.77 2.48 10.37
C ILE A 367 -5.57 1.16 9.64
N ALA A 368 -6.14 0.08 10.17
CA ALA A 368 -6.05 -1.23 9.55
C ALA A 368 -7.38 -1.97 9.55
N TRP A 369 -7.61 -2.80 8.55
CA TRP A 369 -8.77 -3.68 8.52
C TRP A 369 -8.51 -4.92 7.68
N VAL A 370 -9.25 -5.98 7.98
CA VAL A 370 -9.30 -7.22 7.22
C VAL A 370 -10.74 -7.71 7.14
N GLY A 371 -11.09 -8.40 6.08
CA GLY A 371 -12.43 -8.89 5.82
C GLY A 371 -13.40 -7.80 5.36
N LYS A 372 -14.69 -8.04 5.56
CA LYS A 372 -15.78 -7.19 5.09
C LYS A 372 -16.18 -6.13 6.13
N THR A 373 -16.62 -4.99 5.62
CA THR A 373 -17.18 -3.92 6.43
C THR A 373 -18.64 -4.22 6.80
N GLU A 374 -19.13 -3.56 7.84
CA GLU A 374 -20.53 -3.71 8.26
C GLU A 374 -21.52 -3.30 7.17
N GLN A 375 -21.23 -2.23 6.44
CA GLN A 375 -22.07 -1.77 5.33
C GLN A 375 -22.08 -2.75 4.15
N GLN A 376 -20.98 -3.42 3.83
CA GLN A 376 -20.91 -4.45 2.80
C GLN A 376 -21.77 -5.67 3.21
N LEU A 377 -21.61 -6.16 4.42
CA LEU A 377 -22.36 -7.32 4.92
C LEU A 377 -23.86 -7.05 4.99
N LYS A 378 -24.26 -5.83 5.40
CA LYS A 378 -25.67 -5.41 5.38
C LYS A 378 -26.23 -5.34 3.95
N ALA A 379 -25.46 -4.83 3.00
CA ALA A 379 -25.85 -4.77 1.59
C ALA A 379 -26.01 -6.17 0.97
N GLU A 380 -25.23 -7.16 1.45
CA GLU A 380 -25.34 -8.58 1.09
C GLU A 380 -26.49 -9.29 1.81
N GLY A 381 -27.21 -8.63 2.70
CA GLY A 381 -28.30 -9.22 3.50
C GLY A 381 -27.81 -10.20 4.58
N ARG A 382 -26.51 -10.15 4.97
CA ARG A 382 -25.96 -11.02 5.99
C ARG A 382 -26.42 -10.58 7.38
N GLU A 383 -26.94 -11.52 8.18
CA GLU A 383 -27.23 -11.27 9.59
C GLU A 383 -25.93 -11.28 10.39
N ILE A 384 -25.62 -10.17 11.07
CA ILE A 384 -24.35 -9.97 11.76
C ILE A 384 -24.54 -9.51 13.20
N LYS A 385 -23.50 -9.76 14.01
CA LYS A 385 -23.26 -9.14 15.32
C LYS A 385 -21.99 -8.29 15.19
N SER A 386 -21.90 -7.21 15.96
CA SER A 386 -20.65 -6.43 16.01
C SER A 386 -20.37 -5.94 17.42
N GLY A 387 -19.10 -5.89 17.77
CA GLY A 387 -18.57 -5.37 19.02
C GLY A 387 -17.49 -4.32 18.77
N LYS A 388 -17.41 -3.33 19.64
CA LYS A 388 -16.42 -2.27 19.58
C LYS A 388 -15.87 -1.98 20.98
N PHE A 389 -14.52 -1.79 21.07
CA PHE A 389 -13.87 -1.43 22.32
C PHE A 389 -12.82 -0.34 22.08
N PRO A 390 -12.84 0.77 22.86
CA PRO A 390 -11.92 1.90 22.65
C PRO A 390 -10.59 1.71 23.37
N PHE A 391 -9.51 2.31 22.83
CA PHE A 391 -8.20 2.35 23.48
C PHE A 391 -8.14 3.31 24.67
N SER A 392 -9.05 4.27 24.75
CA SER A 392 -9.09 5.29 25.83
C SER A 392 -9.26 4.74 27.26
N ILE A 393 -9.64 3.48 27.37
CA ILE A 393 -9.78 2.77 28.67
C ILE A 393 -8.82 1.58 28.78
N ASN A 394 -7.87 1.44 27.84
CA ASN A 394 -6.81 0.42 27.91
C ASN A 394 -5.59 0.96 28.63
N GLY A 395 -5.13 0.27 29.68
CA GLY A 395 -4.03 0.71 30.53
C GLY A 395 -2.69 0.88 29.81
N ARG A 396 -2.40 0.04 28.80
CA ARG A 396 -1.17 0.19 27.99
C ARG A 396 -1.24 1.39 27.09
N ALA A 397 -2.38 1.62 26.42
CA ALA A 397 -2.60 2.78 25.55
C ALA A 397 -2.48 4.10 26.34
N LEU A 398 -3.06 4.16 27.54
CA LEU A 398 -2.93 5.32 28.43
C LEU A 398 -1.46 5.54 28.83
N GLY A 399 -0.74 4.48 29.23
CA GLY A 399 0.67 4.58 29.59
C GLY A 399 1.61 4.98 28.46
N MET A 400 1.20 4.77 27.20
CA MET A 400 1.92 5.18 25.99
C MET A 400 1.49 6.56 25.46
N ASN A 401 0.55 7.23 26.11
CA ASN A 401 -0.11 8.45 25.59
C ASN A 401 -0.74 8.27 24.21
N ALA A 402 -1.31 7.08 23.95
CA ALA A 402 -1.89 6.66 22.68
C ALA A 402 -3.34 6.16 22.82
N PRO A 403 -4.25 6.94 23.48
CA PRO A 403 -5.61 6.50 23.81
C PRO A 403 -6.59 6.60 22.64
N ASP A 404 -6.19 7.19 21.51
CA ASP A 404 -7.07 7.44 20.37
C ASP A 404 -7.38 6.13 19.63
N GLY A 405 -8.65 5.97 19.24
CA GLY A 405 -9.11 4.89 18.38
C GLY A 405 -9.81 3.74 19.09
N PHE A 406 -10.02 2.65 18.37
CA PHE A 406 -10.77 1.48 18.82
C PHE A 406 -10.47 0.24 17.96
N VAL A 407 -10.90 -0.92 18.45
CA VAL A 407 -11.10 -2.14 17.65
C VAL A 407 -12.60 -2.37 17.48
N LYS A 408 -13.03 -2.70 16.25
CA LYS A 408 -14.38 -3.17 15.92
C LYS A 408 -14.28 -4.54 15.28
N MET A 409 -15.03 -5.52 15.80
CA MET A 409 -15.17 -6.86 15.24
C MET A 409 -16.60 -7.09 14.75
N ILE A 410 -16.72 -7.82 13.66
CA ILE A 410 -18.01 -8.18 13.05
C ILE A 410 -18.01 -9.69 12.84
N ALA A 411 -19.05 -10.34 13.38
CA ALA A 411 -19.23 -11.78 13.29
C ALA A 411 -20.60 -12.13 12.68
N ASP A 412 -20.70 -13.31 12.09
CA ASP A 412 -21.95 -13.88 11.64
C ASP A 412 -22.89 -14.13 12.84
N ALA A 413 -24.16 -13.75 12.71
CA ALA A 413 -25.09 -13.84 13.82
C ALA A 413 -25.43 -15.28 14.24
N LYS A 414 -25.28 -16.26 13.32
CA LYS A 414 -25.67 -17.67 13.54
C LYS A 414 -24.47 -18.56 13.88
N THR A 415 -23.34 -18.38 13.14
CA THR A 415 -22.18 -19.25 13.28
C THR A 415 -21.10 -18.66 14.17
N ASP A 416 -21.16 -17.37 14.47
CA ASP A 416 -20.16 -16.59 15.17
C ASP A 416 -18.82 -16.45 14.40
N GLU A 417 -18.75 -16.92 13.15
CA GLU A 417 -17.56 -16.77 12.30
C GLU A 417 -17.17 -15.30 12.17
N LEU A 418 -15.90 -15.00 12.35
CA LEU A 418 -15.35 -13.66 12.23
C LEU A 418 -15.34 -13.23 10.75
N LEU A 419 -16.08 -12.17 10.42
CA LEU A 419 -16.28 -11.68 9.05
C LEU A 419 -15.49 -10.42 8.72
N GLY A 420 -15.07 -9.67 9.72
CA GLY A 420 -14.27 -8.47 9.54
C GLY A 420 -13.80 -7.87 10.85
N VAL A 421 -12.59 -7.33 10.83
CA VAL A 421 -11.96 -6.62 11.94
C VAL A 421 -11.40 -5.30 11.47
N HIS A 422 -11.67 -4.25 12.22
CA HIS A 422 -11.34 -2.86 11.88
C HIS A 422 -10.67 -2.21 13.09
N VAL A 423 -9.45 -1.69 12.89
CA VAL A 423 -8.61 -1.14 13.95
C VAL A 423 -8.15 0.26 13.60
N ILE A 424 -8.27 1.18 14.54
CA ILE A 424 -7.58 2.46 14.51
C ILE A 424 -6.85 2.63 15.83
N ALA A 425 -5.50 2.65 15.78
CA ALA A 425 -4.62 2.61 16.95
C ALA A 425 -3.21 3.04 16.58
N ALA A 426 -2.38 3.35 17.57
CA ALA A 426 -0.97 3.68 17.35
C ALA A 426 -0.18 2.60 16.58
N ASN A 427 -0.56 1.32 16.73
CA ASN A 427 0.10 0.16 16.12
C ASN A 427 -0.92 -0.80 15.48
N ALA A 428 -1.90 -0.25 14.74
CA ALA A 428 -2.95 -1.05 14.10
C ALA A 428 -2.38 -2.05 13.08
N SER A 429 -1.26 -1.71 12.43
CA SER A 429 -0.57 -2.59 11.45
C SER A 429 -0.06 -3.90 12.07
N ASP A 430 0.36 -3.87 13.34
CA ASP A 430 0.77 -5.08 14.06
C ASP A 430 -0.44 -5.83 14.63
N LEU A 431 -1.43 -5.11 15.19
CA LEU A 431 -2.61 -5.71 15.80
C LEU A 431 -3.47 -6.46 14.79
N ILE A 432 -3.59 -5.96 13.55
CA ILE A 432 -4.44 -6.60 12.53
C ILE A 432 -3.97 -8.02 12.16
N ALA A 433 -2.69 -8.34 12.38
CA ALA A 433 -2.14 -9.67 12.08
C ALA A 433 -2.82 -10.78 12.90
N GLU A 434 -3.21 -10.52 14.15
CA GLU A 434 -4.00 -11.46 14.97
C GLU A 434 -5.35 -11.77 14.30
N ALA A 435 -6.03 -10.73 13.80
CA ALA A 435 -7.30 -10.88 13.10
C ALA A 435 -7.16 -11.66 11.78
N VAL A 436 -6.08 -11.40 11.02
CA VAL A 436 -5.79 -12.14 9.78
C VAL A 436 -5.64 -13.63 10.08
N VAL A 437 -4.83 -14.00 11.08
CA VAL A 437 -4.66 -15.39 11.50
C VAL A 437 -5.99 -16.02 11.93
N ALA A 438 -6.77 -15.33 12.75
CA ALA A 438 -8.08 -15.83 13.20
C ALA A 438 -9.04 -16.06 12.03
N MET A 439 -9.11 -15.13 11.09
CA MET A 439 -9.99 -15.25 9.92
C MET A 439 -9.54 -16.33 8.95
N GLU A 440 -8.23 -16.49 8.73
CA GLU A 440 -7.67 -17.55 7.88
C GLU A 440 -8.05 -18.95 8.41
N PHE A 441 -8.04 -19.12 9.74
CA PHE A 441 -8.46 -20.36 10.40
C PHE A 441 -9.97 -20.44 10.67
N LYS A 442 -10.79 -19.52 10.12
CA LYS A 442 -12.25 -19.49 10.29
C LYS A 442 -12.71 -19.47 11.75
N ALA A 443 -11.94 -18.74 12.59
CA ALA A 443 -12.26 -18.61 14.01
C ALA A 443 -13.58 -17.89 14.25
N ALA A 444 -14.25 -18.24 15.36
CA ALA A 444 -15.37 -17.50 15.91
C ALA A 444 -14.88 -16.28 16.71
N SER A 445 -15.73 -15.27 16.90
CA SER A 445 -15.42 -14.16 17.81
C SER A 445 -15.19 -14.66 19.24
N GLU A 446 -15.90 -15.72 19.67
CA GLU A 446 -15.72 -16.37 20.94
C GLU A 446 -14.33 -16.99 21.13
N ASP A 447 -13.68 -17.48 20.06
CA ASP A 447 -12.32 -18.01 20.14
C ASP A 447 -11.34 -16.92 20.58
N ILE A 448 -11.40 -15.72 19.98
CA ILE A 448 -10.56 -14.58 20.36
C ILE A 448 -10.90 -14.13 21.80
N ALA A 449 -12.19 -14.09 22.17
CA ALA A 449 -12.64 -13.71 23.50
C ALA A 449 -12.06 -14.59 24.60
N ARG A 450 -11.72 -15.87 24.30
CA ARG A 450 -11.18 -16.84 25.26
C ARG A 450 -9.67 -16.97 25.26
N ILE A 451 -8.99 -16.47 24.24
CA ILE A 451 -7.52 -16.51 24.18
C ILE A 451 -6.94 -15.58 25.25
N CYS A 452 -5.91 -16.05 25.95
CA CYS A 452 -5.19 -15.26 26.93
C CYS A 452 -4.30 -14.22 26.24
N HIS A 453 -4.57 -12.94 26.48
CA HIS A 453 -3.74 -11.84 26.02
C HIS A 453 -2.79 -11.37 27.13
N PRO A 454 -1.57 -10.91 26.80
CA PRO A 454 -0.65 -10.39 27.80
C PRO A 454 -1.18 -9.10 28.43
N HIS A 455 -0.94 -8.92 29.73
CA HIS A 455 -1.34 -7.71 30.46
C HIS A 455 -0.12 -6.98 31.04
N PRO A 456 -0.01 -5.63 30.87
CA PRO A 456 -0.86 -4.78 30.04
C PRO A 456 -0.36 -4.75 28.57
N SER A 457 -1.29 -4.80 27.63
CA SER A 457 -0.95 -4.75 26.20
C SER A 457 -2.03 -4.02 25.38
N MET A 458 -1.66 -3.60 24.17
CA MET A 458 -2.62 -3.07 23.19
C MET A 458 -3.54 -4.17 22.65
N SER A 459 -3.07 -5.41 22.57
CA SER A 459 -3.84 -6.56 22.06
C SER A 459 -5.01 -6.99 22.98
N GLU A 460 -5.03 -6.60 24.26
CA GLU A 460 -6.20 -6.81 25.11
C GLU A 460 -7.47 -6.17 24.53
N VAL A 461 -7.33 -5.10 23.74
CA VAL A 461 -8.46 -4.44 23.07
C VAL A 461 -9.09 -5.36 22.02
N MET A 462 -8.33 -6.26 21.40
CA MET A 462 -8.84 -7.30 20.49
C MET A 462 -9.78 -8.23 21.23
N ARG A 463 -9.37 -8.75 22.40
CA ARG A 463 -10.20 -9.60 23.27
C ARG A 463 -11.47 -8.89 23.74
N GLU A 464 -11.36 -7.65 24.20
CA GLU A 464 -12.50 -6.87 24.68
C GLU A 464 -13.51 -6.57 23.55
N ALA A 465 -13.01 -6.28 22.33
CA ALA A 465 -13.86 -6.10 21.15
C ALA A 465 -14.58 -7.41 20.77
N ALA A 466 -13.91 -8.56 20.89
CA ALA A 466 -14.52 -9.88 20.68
C ALA A 466 -15.61 -10.17 21.73
N LEU A 467 -15.35 -9.89 23.01
CA LEU A 467 -16.36 -9.99 24.07
C LEU A 467 -17.54 -9.04 23.82
N ALA A 468 -17.28 -7.84 23.30
CA ALA A 468 -18.31 -6.85 23.00
C ALA A 468 -19.25 -7.28 21.87
N VAL A 469 -18.87 -8.22 20.99
CA VAL A 469 -19.75 -8.82 19.97
C VAL A 469 -21.02 -9.41 20.62
N ASP A 470 -20.87 -10.04 21.77
CA ASP A 470 -21.99 -10.60 22.56
C ASP A 470 -22.33 -9.73 23.79
N LYS A 471 -21.92 -8.46 23.81
CA LYS A 471 -22.21 -7.51 24.90
C LYS A 471 -21.65 -7.96 26.26
N ARG A 472 -20.48 -8.63 26.25
CA ARG A 472 -19.83 -9.21 27.43
C ARG A 472 -18.49 -8.55 27.75
N SER A 473 -18.22 -7.36 27.21
CA SER A 473 -17.01 -6.61 27.53
C SER A 473 -16.85 -6.45 29.04
N LEU A 474 -15.62 -6.67 29.56
CA LEU A 474 -15.37 -6.72 30.99
C LEU A 474 -14.90 -5.38 31.55
N ASN A 475 -14.30 -4.54 30.70
CA ASN A 475 -13.66 -3.31 31.10
C ASN A 475 -14.34 -2.05 30.50
N SER A 476 -15.60 -2.15 30.07
CA SER A 476 -16.35 -1.00 29.52
C SER A 476 -17.73 -0.87 30.17
#